data_b120a13f205d8733789f1db73e46b82c
#
_entry.id   b120a13f205d8733789f1db73e46b82c
#
_cell.length_a   1.000
_cell.length_b   1.000
_cell.length_c   1.000
_cell.angle_alpha   90.00
_cell.angle_beta   90.00
_cell.angle_gamma   90.00
#
_symmetry.space_group_name_H-M   'P 1'
#
loop_
_entity.id
_entity.type
_entity.pdbx_description
1 polymer ?
#
loop_
_entity_poly.entity_id
_entity_poly.type
_entity_poly.pdbx_seq_one_letter_code
_entity_poly.pdbx_strand_id
1 'polypeptide(L)'
;MVNAPLPSRGPAPPVDQMTNAELVRMVEAEHPYRGKALFELSDRVARDDDAATKVAMLSRLSSLRAARLFDRVSLAWSGIIALLAAETPHARSVAYEAFYALDQPEQKDMLDYLEVTKIEEAHPRIS
;
A
#
# COMPACT_ATOMS: atom_id res chain seq x y z
N MET A 1 -37.11 -8.04 17.36
CA MET A 1 -36.77 -7.99 16.03
C MET A 1 -35.30 -7.88 15.86
N VAL A 2 -34.93 -8.36 14.85
CA VAL A 2 -33.58 -8.35 14.53
C VAL A 2 -33.21 -7.04 13.91
N ASN A 3 -32.17 -6.49 14.37
CA ASN A 3 -31.62 -5.38 13.67
C ASN A 3 -31.13 -5.83 12.34
N ALA A 4 -31.50 -5.11 11.35
CA ALA A 4 -30.91 -5.34 10.06
C ALA A 4 -29.43 -5.06 10.19
N PRO A 5 -28.58 -5.99 9.80
CA PRO A 5 -27.17 -5.68 9.78
C PRO A 5 -26.90 -4.57 8.79
N LEU A 6 -25.83 -3.86 9.00
CA LEU A 6 -25.40 -2.90 8.02
C LEU A 6 -25.10 -3.67 6.74
N PRO A 7 -25.75 -3.32 5.64
CA PRO A 7 -25.71 -4.18 4.46
C PRO A 7 -24.43 -4.09 3.66
N SER A 8 -23.66 -3.05 3.88
CA SER A 8 -22.65 -2.70 2.89
C SER A 8 -21.40 -3.53 2.96
N ARG A 9 -21.03 -4.06 4.13
CA ARG A 9 -19.73 -4.69 4.25
C ARG A 9 -19.74 -6.18 4.42
N GLY A 10 -20.69 -6.69 5.19
CA GLY A 10 -20.64 -8.07 5.58
C GLY A 10 -19.43 -8.35 6.46
N PRO A 11 -19.11 -9.61 6.70
CA PRO A 11 -17.94 -9.97 7.47
C PRO A 11 -16.66 -9.65 6.70
N ALA A 12 -15.60 -9.35 7.45
CA ALA A 12 -14.31 -9.10 6.84
C ALA A 12 -13.76 -10.38 6.22
N PRO A 13 -13.24 -10.32 4.99
CA PRO A 13 -12.66 -11.50 4.37
C PRO A 13 -11.38 -11.92 5.08
N PRO A 14 -11.03 -13.23 5.02
CA PRO A 14 -9.82 -13.74 5.68
C PRO A 14 -8.58 -13.45 4.83
N VAL A 15 -8.14 -12.20 4.83
CA VAL A 15 -7.06 -11.75 3.93
C VAL A 15 -5.76 -12.50 4.15
N ASP A 16 -5.49 -12.95 5.39
CA ASP A 16 -4.27 -13.69 5.70
C ASP A 16 -4.22 -15.06 5.02
N GLN A 17 -5.37 -15.55 4.55
CA GLN A 17 -5.46 -16.85 3.86
C GLN A 17 -5.64 -16.69 2.35
N MET A 18 -5.68 -15.46 1.86
CA MET A 18 -5.89 -15.20 0.44
C MET A 18 -4.56 -15.12 -0.30
N THR A 19 -4.59 -15.48 -1.58
CA THR A 19 -3.40 -15.37 -2.42
C THR A 19 -3.14 -13.89 -2.76
N ASN A 20 -1.91 -13.60 -3.18
CA ASN A 20 -1.59 -12.26 -3.63
C ASN A 20 -2.53 -11.81 -4.76
N ALA A 21 -2.81 -12.70 -5.71
CA ALA A 21 -3.71 -12.37 -6.82
C ALA A 21 -5.11 -12.02 -6.35
N GLU A 22 -5.63 -12.75 -5.36
CA GLU A 22 -6.95 -12.47 -4.80
C GLU A 22 -6.97 -11.12 -4.09
N LEU A 23 -5.91 -10.81 -3.34
CA LEU A 23 -5.81 -9.53 -2.64
C LEU A 23 -5.70 -8.37 -3.64
N VAL A 24 -4.94 -8.55 -4.72
CA VAL A 24 -4.84 -7.54 -5.77
C VAL A 24 -6.22 -7.26 -6.37
N ARG A 25 -7.00 -8.30 -6.64
CA ARG A 25 -8.33 -8.13 -7.21
C ARG A 25 -9.24 -7.33 -6.27
N MET A 26 -9.14 -7.55 -4.96
CA MET A 26 -9.91 -6.78 -3.99
C MET A 26 -9.57 -5.29 -4.07
N VAL A 27 -8.29 -4.98 -4.19
CA VAL A 27 -7.85 -3.58 -4.26
C VAL A 27 -8.30 -2.95 -5.56
N GLU A 28 -8.10 -3.64 -6.68
CA GLU A 28 -8.47 -3.12 -8.00
C GLU A 28 -9.97 -2.92 -8.14
N ALA A 29 -10.76 -3.76 -7.51
CA ALA A 29 -12.22 -3.66 -7.55
C ALA A 29 -12.78 -2.64 -6.55
N GLU A 30 -11.91 -1.96 -5.83
CA GLU A 30 -12.28 -0.98 -4.79
C GLU A 30 -13.22 -1.58 -3.74
N HIS A 31 -12.92 -2.80 -3.36
CA HIS A 31 -13.67 -3.51 -2.31
C HIS A 31 -13.67 -2.69 -1.02
N PRO A 32 -14.75 -2.73 -0.21
CA PRO A 32 -14.77 -2.01 1.08
C PRO A 32 -13.60 -2.33 1.99
N TYR A 33 -13.04 -3.53 1.88
CA TYR A 33 -11.88 -3.93 2.68
C TYR A 33 -10.56 -3.86 1.90
N ARG A 34 -10.50 -3.01 0.85
CA ARG A 34 -9.29 -2.91 0.04
C ARG A 34 -8.06 -2.46 0.83
N GLY A 35 -8.28 -1.61 1.84
CA GLY A 35 -7.17 -1.19 2.70
C GLY A 35 -6.59 -2.36 3.46
N LYS A 36 -7.47 -3.23 4.00
CA LYS A 36 -7.03 -4.42 4.70
C LYS A 36 -6.28 -5.37 3.78
N ALA A 37 -6.74 -5.52 2.53
CA ALA A 37 -6.06 -6.34 1.53
C ALA A 37 -4.67 -5.77 1.20
N LEU A 38 -4.57 -4.45 1.04
CA LEU A 38 -3.29 -3.82 0.77
C LEU A 38 -2.33 -3.99 1.95
N PHE A 39 -2.82 -3.86 3.19
CA PHE A 39 -1.99 -4.03 4.37
C PHE A 39 -1.49 -5.48 4.48
N GLU A 40 -2.32 -6.44 4.12
CA GLU A 40 -1.87 -7.85 4.11
C GLU A 40 -0.76 -8.08 3.09
N LEU A 41 -0.91 -7.53 1.88
CA LEU A 41 0.16 -7.59 0.88
C LEU A 41 1.43 -6.92 1.41
N SER A 42 1.27 -5.76 2.04
CA SER A 42 2.40 -5.01 2.60
C SER A 42 3.13 -5.81 3.67
N ASP A 43 2.41 -6.59 4.46
CA ASP A 43 3.03 -7.44 5.48
C ASP A 43 3.87 -8.56 4.85
N ARG A 44 3.63 -8.91 3.60
CA ARG A 44 4.33 -10.00 2.90
C ARG A 44 5.59 -9.53 2.17
N VAL A 45 5.77 -8.22 1.97
CA VAL A 45 6.80 -7.71 1.04
C VAL A 45 8.22 -8.09 1.45
N ALA A 46 8.49 -8.23 2.75
CA ALA A 46 9.85 -8.54 3.22
C ALA A 46 10.25 -9.98 2.92
N ARG A 47 9.28 -10.87 2.68
CA ARG A 47 9.54 -12.30 2.46
C ARG A 47 8.99 -12.81 1.13
N ASP A 48 8.39 -11.95 0.32
CA ASP A 48 7.70 -12.37 -0.89
C ASP A 48 7.87 -11.28 -1.95
N ASP A 49 8.77 -11.52 -2.89
CA ASP A 49 9.06 -10.57 -3.96
C ASP A 49 7.83 -10.33 -4.84
N ASP A 50 6.97 -11.33 -5.01
CA ASP A 50 5.74 -11.14 -5.78
C ASP A 50 4.82 -10.14 -5.07
N ALA A 51 4.68 -10.26 -3.75
CA ALA A 51 3.90 -9.29 -2.99
C ALA A 51 4.48 -7.88 -3.14
N ALA A 52 5.82 -7.76 -3.08
CA ALA A 52 6.47 -6.45 -3.24
C ALA A 52 6.15 -5.84 -4.61
N THR A 53 6.25 -6.65 -5.67
CA THR A 53 5.93 -6.19 -7.02
C THR A 53 4.47 -5.75 -7.10
N LYS A 54 3.55 -6.51 -6.50
CA LYS A 54 2.13 -6.18 -6.51
C LYS A 54 1.84 -4.88 -5.76
N VAL A 55 2.46 -4.68 -4.59
CA VAL A 55 2.26 -3.44 -3.82
C VAL A 55 2.74 -2.24 -4.63
N ALA A 56 3.90 -2.35 -5.27
CA ALA A 56 4.42 -1.26 -6.10
C ALA A 56 3.47 -0.94 -7.26
N MET A 57 2.94 -1.98 -7.91
CA MET A 57 1.99 -1.81 -8.99
C MET A 57 0.72 -1.11 -8.51
N LEU A 58 0.17 -1.58 -7.39
CA LEU A 58 -1.09 -1.03 -6.86
C LEU A 58 -0.92 0.43 -6.40
N SER A 59 0.26 0.82 -5.94
CA SER A 59 0.49 2.18 -5.49
C SER A 59 0.34 3.22 -6.60
N ARG A 60 0.30 2.77 -7.85
CA ARG A 60 0.09 3.68 -9.01
C ARG A 60 -1.39 3.91 -9.31
N LEU A 61 -2.29 3.17 -8.67
CA LEU A 61 -3.72 3.34 -8.90
C LEU A 61 -4.17 4.70 -8.36
N SER A 62 -4.90 5.45 -9.19
CA SER A 62 -5.39 6.76 -8.77
C SER A 62 -6.33 6.65 -7.57
N SER A 63 -7.10 5.55 -7.48
CA SER A 63 -7.99 5.34 -6.35
C SER A 63 -7.24 5.23 -5.03
N LEU A 64 -6.04 4.63 -5.03
CA LEU A 64 -5.23 4.54 -3.82
C LEU A 64 -4.49 5.84 -3.54
N ARG A 65 -4.08 6.55 -4.59
CA ARG A 65 -3.42 7.85 -4.42
C ARG A 65 -4.38 8.88 -3.84
N ALA A 66 -5.67 8.77 -4.14
CA ALA A 66 -6.68 9.67 -3.63
C ALA A 66 -7.21 9.27 -2.25
N ALA A 67 -7.02 8.02 -1.84
CA ALA A 67 -7.60 7.51 -0.59
C ALA A 67 -6.70 7.86 0.59
N ARG A 68 -7.16 8.79 1.43
CA ARG A 68 -6.42 9.20 2.62
C ARG A 68 -6.50 8.15 3.70
N LEU A 69 -5.37 7.80 4.27
CA LEU A 69 -5.29 6.89 5.40
C LEU A 69 -5.23 7.68 6.71
N PHE A 70 -4.28 8.59 6.82
CA PHE A 70 -4.18 9.53 7.93
C PHE A 70 -3.29 10.69 7.51
N ASP A 71 -3.55 11.86 8.06
CA ASP A 71 -2.81 13.07 7.76
C ASP A 71 -2.67 13.24 6.24
N ARG A 72 -1.48 13.33 5.69
CA ARG A 72 -1.29 13.41 4.24
C ARG A 72 -0.90 12.07 3.61
N VAL A 73 -0.91 10.99 4.37
CA VAL A 73 -0.54 9.67 3.86
C VAL A 73 -1.73 9.02 3.17
N SER A 74 -1.58 8.73 1.89
CA SER A 74 -2.58 7.97 1.13
C SER A 74 -2.31 6.48 1.27
N LEU A 75 -3.27 5.66 0.84
CA LEU A 75 -3.05 4.22 0.77
C LEU A 75 -1.87 3.90 -0.15
N ALA A 76 -1.72 4.65 -1.25
CA ALA A 76 -0.58 4.45 -2.16
C ALA A 76 0.74 4.70 -1.44
N TRP A 77 0.83 5.80 -0.69
CA TRP A 77 2.04 6.10 0.07
C TRP A 77 2.33 5.02 1.11
N SER A 78 1.29 4.51 1.78
CA SER A 78 1.49 3.46 2.78
C SER A 78 2.15 2.23 2.17
N GLY A 79 1.79 1.89 0.93
CA GLY A 79 2.42 0.79 0.22
C GLY A 79 3.89 1.06 -0.07
N ILE A 80 4.21 2.25 -0.58
CA ILE A 80 5.61 2.62 -0.87
C ILE A 80 6.43 2.61 0.43
N ILE A 81 5.87 3.14 1.51
CA ILE A 81 6.56 3.16 2.80
C ILE A 81 6.83 1.74 3.29
N ALA A 82 5.85 0.84 3.15
CA ALA A 82 6.05 -0.56 3.53
C ALA A 82 7.18 -1.21 2.73
N LEU A 83 7.26 -0.91 1.43
CA LEU A 83 8.33 -1.42 0.59
C LEU A 83 9.69 -0.91 1.04
N LEU A 84 9.78 0.37 1.37
CA LEU A 84 11.03 0.95 1.84
C LEU A 84 11.43 0.35 3.20
N ALA A 85 10.45 0.10 4.07
CA ALA A 85 10.71 -0.45 5.40
C ALA A 85 11.13 -1.92 5.36
N ALA A 86 10.80 -2.65 4.31
CA ALA A 86 11.13 -4.06 4.18
C ALA A 86 12.62 -4.31 4.06
N GLU A 87 13.38 -3.35 3.52
CA GLU A 87 14.84 -3.38 3.43
C GLU A 87 15.41 -4.55 2.62
N THR A 88 14.61 -5.14 1.74
CA THR A 88 15.13 -6.14 0.80
C THR A 88 15.50 -5.45 -0.51
N PRO A 89 16.49 -5.97 -1.25
CA PRO A 89 16.87 -5.33 -2.51
C PRO A 89 15.71 -5.19 -3.49
N HIS A 90 14.89 -6.22 -3.62
CA HIS A 90 13.77 -6.17 -4.56
C HIS A 90 12.72 -5.16 -4.10
N ALA A 91 12.33 -5.20 -2.82
CA ALA A 91 11.31 -4.28 -2.31
C ALA A 91 11.75 -2.83 -2.47
N ARG A 92 13.01 -2.53 -2.17
CA ARG A 92 13.52 -1.17 -2.32
C ARG A 92 13.56 -0.76 -3.79
N SER A 93 13.96 -1.66 -4.67
CA SER A 93 14.00 -1.36 -6.10
C SER A 93 12.63 -0.97 -6.64
N VAL A 94 11.59 -1.77 -6.33
CA VAL A 94 10.24 -1.46 -6.81
C VAL A 94 9.63 -0.26 -6.09
N ALA A 95 10.07 0.02 -4.85
CA ALA A 95 9.66 1.23 -4.15
C ALA A 95 10.15 2.48 -4.88
N TYR A 96 11.40 2.47 -5.34
CA TYR A 96 11.95 3.60 -6.08
C TYR A 96 11.19 3.81 -7.38
N GLU A 97 10.90 2.73 -8.11
CA GLU A 97 10.12 2.83 -9.34
C GLU A 97 8.74 3.43 -9.07
N ALA A 98 8.07 2.97 -8.02
CA ALA A 98 6.76 3.48 -7.67
C ALA A 98 6.81 4.96 -7.26
N PHE A 99 7.83 5.33 -6.50
CA PHE A 99 8.02 6.73 -6.10
C PHE A 99 8.22 7.63 -7.32
N TYR A 100 9.11 7.22 -8.23
CA TYR A 100 9.39 8.03 -9.41
C TYR A 100 8.23 8.04 -10.42
N ALA A 101 7.25 7.16 -10.26
CA ALA A 101 6.03 7.21 -11.05
C ALA A 101 5.03 8.26 -10.55
N LEU A 102 5.22 8.77 -9.33
CA LEU A 102 4.40 9.88 -8.82
C LEU A 102 4.77 11.17 -9.56
N ASP A 103 3.83 12.12 -9.62
CA ASP A 103 4.17 13.42 -10.22
C ASP A 103 5.13 14.20 -9.30
N GLN A 104 5.76 15.22 -9.87
CA GLN A 104 6.80 15.96 -9.16
C GLN A 104 6.32 16.58 -7.84
N PRO A 105 5.14 17.23 -7.79
CA PRO A 105 4.68 17.79 -6.53
C PRO A 105 4.45 16.71 -5.46
N GLU A 106 3.94 15.56 -5.85
CA GLU A 106 3.68 14.49 -4.89
C GLU A 106 4.99 13.87 -4.40
N GLN A 107 5.99 13.73 -5.29
CA GLN A 107 7.31 13.27 -4.87
C GLN A 107 7.89 14.19 -3.80
N LYS A 108 7.79 15.50 -4.03
CA LYS A 108 8.30 16.48 -3.08
C LYS A 108 7.59 16.36 -1.74
N ASP A 109 6.26 16.25 -1.77
CA ASP A 109 5.48 16.12 -0.55
C ASP A 109 5.88 14.86 0.23
N MET A 110 6.11 13.76 -0.47
CA MET A 110 6.49 12.52 0.18
C MET A 110 7.88 12.61 0.80
N LEU A 111 8.82 13.23 0.10
CA LEU A 111 10.17 13.43 0.65
C LEU A 111 10.11 14.31 1.90
N ASP A 112 9.29 15.37 1.88
CA ASP A 112 9.10 16.21 3.06
C ASP A 112 8.52 15.41 4.21
N TYR A 113 7.54 14.57 3.94
CA TYR A 113 6.92 13.74 4.97
C TYR A 113 7.94 12.78 5.58
N LEU A 114 8.79 12.19 4.75
CA LEU A 114 9.80 11.23 5.20
C LEU A 114 11.05 11.92 5.74
N GLU A 115 11.14 13.25 5.62
CA GLU A 115 12.26 14.06 6.11
C GLU A 115 13.59 13.65 5.48
N VAL A 116 13.57 13.40 4.18
CA VAL A 116 14.77 13.05 3.42
C VAL A 116 14.85 13.92 2.17
N THR A 117 16.03 14.01 1.59
CA THR A 117 16.27 14.76 0.36
C THR A 117 16.06 13.89 -0.87
N LYS A 118 16.36 12.60 -0.75
CA LYS A 118 16.22 11.61 -1.82
C LYS A 118 15.53 10.40 -1.27
N ILE A 119 14.73 9.75 -2.12
CA ILE A 119 13.98 8.57 -1.67
C ILE A 119 14.91 7.44 -1.22
N GLU A 120 16.10 7.36 -1.82
CA GLU A 120 17.08 6.34 -1.47
C GLU A 120 17.56 6.47 -0.03
N GLU A 121 17.41 7.64 0.57
CA GLU A 121 17.81 7.89 1.96
C GLU A 121 16.74 7.50 2.97
N ALA A 122 15.54 7.17 2.50
CA ALA A 122 14.42 6.88 3.39
C ALA A 122 14.49 5.46 3.92
N HIS A 123 14.51 5.32 5.24
CA HIS A 123 14.49 4.02 5.92
C HIS A 123 13.42 4.05 7.00
N PRO A 124 12.14 4.12 6.59
CA PRO A 124 11.06 4.21 7.57
C PRO A 124 10.95 2.94 8.37
N ARG A 125 10.45 3.07 9.60
CA ARG A 125 10.17 1.94 10.46
C ARG A 125 8.68 1.81 10.62
N ILE A 126 8.21 0.58 10.51
CA ILE A 126 6.81 0.27 10.76
C ILE A 126 6.75 -0.51 12.06
N SER A 127 6.06 0.04 13.03
CA SER A 127 5.92 -0.61 14.32
C SER A 127 4.80 -1.61 14.30
#